data_e6e17e272a856c5940b84218efb1bba0
#
_entry.id   e6e17e272a856c5940b84218efb1bba0
#
_cell.length_a   1.000
_cell.length_b   1.000
_cell.length_c   1.000
_cell.angle_alpha   90.00
_cell.angle_beta   90.00
_cell.angle_gamma   90.00
#
_symmetry.space_group_name_H-M   'P 1'
#
loop_
_entity.id
_entity.type
_entity.pdbx_description
1 polymer ?
#
loop_
_entity_poly.entity_id
_entity_poly.type
_entity_poly.pdbx_seq_one_letter_code
_entity_poly.pdbx_strand_id
1 'polypeptide(L)'
;NATGIVDIDGNEIWNDGYLNFIMNHVNENGNIYGSSGSNWPRNTGIKIDFDRNIIWKKPNDLNGDDNVDFQDAVDMHEIKQIYNGNYMGFVPDYTQLGPIHQGNWTFLFQAQGYQADGITNEFPYIGMQIIEWDEDGNEIWRWSPFDHFTMQDTDLYGGFWNQAFSNGAYDWMHSNAFHFDEEESVIYVSHRHLSRISKISYPSGNIIWNMGLPAEFSTGDNNICTDLGFSFQHNIQLLDDGTLLFFDNGNISQNVMGDEFPTSRVRKVRVIDDAYCETIWEYELPPNLFGGGMGSVQLLDNGNYLIYTFGNGLGQNEPTLREITSDYDILWNYQGTNTAFWYRTYKIPSLFPEFFSVMVDNYNTIDGESIVEINNELRFTITNNSGYRNKYKYNFSDISTNLSGLLFDNQESSVIIEPYQTAELIFYPNDISNNVSTISLSIYPEYHEYANKNLTFTVNKISSLLGDLNEDGLINVVDVISLVNIVLGINGNLENSDLNNDNQTNILDIVFLVSLILNN
;
A
#
# COMPACT_ATOMS: atom_id res chain seq x y z
N ASN A 1 -18.05 14.68 -0.20
CA ASN A 1 -17.05 13.59 -0.15
C ASN A 1 -16.05 13.80 -1.27
N ALA A 2 -14.76 13.69 -0.98
CA ALA A 2 -13.71 13.90 -1.98
C ALA A 2 -13.21 12.57 -2.58
N THR A 3 -13.35 11.47 -1.84
CA THR A 3 -12.98 10.12 -2.29
C THR A 3 -14.14 9.15 -2.11
N GLY A 4 -14.35 8.28 -3.09
CA GLY A 4 -15.36 7.23 -3.06
C GLY A 4 -14.86 5.97 -3.76
N ILE A 5 -15.49 4.84 -3.46
CA ILE A 5 -15.27 3.56 -4.11
C ILE A 5 -16.60 3.09 -4.70
N VAL A 6 -16.54 2.68 -5.94
CA VAL A 6 -17.69 2.13 -6.67
C VAL A 6 -17.42 0.68 -7.07
N ASP A 7 -18.48 -0.10 -7.20
CA ASP A 7 -18.40 -1.42 -7.82
C ASP A 7 -18.29 -1.31 -9.36
N ILE A 8 -18.23 -2.46 -10.05
CA ILE A 8 -18.11 -2.51 -11.50
C ILE A 8 -19.33 -1.91 -12.23
N ASP A 9 -20.48 -1.86 -11.57
CA ASP A 9 -21.72 -1.29 -12.11
C ASP A 9 -21.84 0.23 -11.82
N GLY A 10 -20.88 0.79 -11.05
CA GLY A 10 -20.83 2.21 -10.69
C GLY A 10 -21.62 2.56 -9.43
N ASN A 11 -22.09 1.58 -8.66
CA ASN A 11 -22.76 1.84 -7.39
C ASN A 11 -21.72 2.19 -6.32
N GLU A 12 -21.95 3.28 -5.57
CA GLU A 12 -21.09 3.63 -4.45
C GLU A 12 -21.18 2.58 -3.34
N ILE A 13 -20.04 2.03 -2.95
CA ILE A 13 -19.92 1.02 -1.88
C ILE A 13 -19.19 1.57 -0.65
N TRP A 14 -18.42 2.63 -0.81
CA TRP A 14 -17.72 3.32 0.26
C TRP A 14 -17.42 4.78 -0.12
N ASN A 15 -17.32 5.66 0.86
CA ASN A 15 -16.83 7.04 0.69
C ASN A 15 -16.12 7.53 1.96
N ASP A 16 -15.38 8.64 1.84
CA ASP A 16 -14.59 9.24 2.91
C ASP A 16 -15.41 9.95 4.02
N GLY A 17 -16.73 9.95 3.94
CA GLY A 17 -17.62 10.56 4.93
C GLY A 17 -17.36 12.06 5.12
N TYR A 18 -16.89 12.44 6.31
CA TYR A 18 -16.62 13.84 6.69
C TYR A 18 -15.14 14.20 6.67
N LEU A 19 -14.25 13.27 6.29
CA LEU A 19 -12.81 13.52 6.30
C LEU A 19 -12.36 14.55 5.27
N ASN A 20 -13.17 14.78 4.23
CA ASN A 20 -12.79 15.58 3.06
C ASN A 20 -11.40 15.16 2.55
N PHE A 21 -11.27 13.87 2.32
CA PHE A 21 -10.02 13.17 2.03
C PHE A 21 -9.81 13.04 0.53
N ILE A 22 -8.70 13.56 0.03
CA ILE A 22 -8.27 13.38 -1.35
C ILE A 22 -7.24 12.25 -1.37
N MET A 23 -7.65 11.09 -1.89
CA MET A 23 -6.79 9.95 -2.07
C MET A 23 -5.77 10.22 -3.18
N ASN A 24 -4.50 10.00 -2.91
CA ASN A 24 -3.42 10.10 -3.89
C ASN A 24 -2.69 8.77 -4.13
N HIS A 25 -2.77 7.83 -3.19
CA HIS A 25 -2.14 6.52 -3.35
C HIS A 25 -2.90 5.40 -2.63
N VAL A 26 -2.94 4.24 -3.26
CA VAL A 26 -3.32 2.96 -2.64
C VAL A 26 -2.24 1.96 -3.01
N ASN A 27 -1.64 1.31 -2.01
CA ASN A 27 -0.60 0.33 -2.27
C ASN A 27 -1.17 -1.10 -2.45
N GLU A 28 -0.31 -2.05 -2.79
CA GLU A 28 -0.63 -3.46 -3.02
C GLU A 28 -1.20 -4.16 -1.78
N ASN A 29 -0.96 -3.62 -0.60
CA ASN A 29 -1.49 -4.14 0.68
C ASN A 29 -2.82 -3.48 1.08
N GLY A 30 -3.40 -2.63 0.23
CA GLY A 30 -4.67 -1.96 0.48
C GLY A 30 -4.62 -0.78 1.46
N ASN A 31 -3.43 -0.28 1.80
CA ASN A 31 -3.31 0.94 2.58
C ASN A 31 -3.65 2.17 1.73
N ILE A 32 -4.42 3.09 2.30
CA ILE A 32 -4.91 4.29 1.62
C ILE A 32 -4.21 5.52 2.18
N TYR A 33 -3.61 6.29 1.29
CA TYR A 33 -2.88 7.52 1.61
C TYR A 33 -3.45 8.71 0.85
N GLY A 34 -3.38 9.87 1.45
CA GLY A 34 -3.83 11.09 0.83
C GLY A 34 -3.72 12.29 1.73
N SER A 35 -4.45 13.34 1.38
CA SER A 35 -4.49 14.57 2.17
C SER A 35 -5.93 14.88 2.61
N SER A 36 -6.06 15.48 3.79
CA SER A 36 -7.35 15.98 4.29
C SER A 36 -7.28 17.48 4.56
N GLY A 37 -8.43 18.14 4.48
CA GLY A 37 -8.56 19.56 4.74
C GLY A 37 -9.41 20.27 3.70
N SER A 38 -10.14 21.30 4.13
CA SER A 38 -11.08 22.03 3.28
C SER A 38 -10.47 23.24 2.59
N ASN A 39 -9.27 23.65 2.99
CA ASN A 39 -8.63 24.86 2.49
C ASN A 39 -7.18 24.58 2.08
N TRP A 40 -6.85 24.84 0.84
CA TRP A 40 -5.47 25.02 0.41
C TRP A 40 -4.90 26.27 1.07
N PRO A 41 -3.70 26.23 1.66
CA PRO A 41 -2.64 25.21 1.68
C PRO A 41 -2.61 24.30 2.93
N ARG A 42 -3.65 24.18 3.71
CA ARG A 42 -3.66 23.47 5.01
C ARG A 42 -3.98 21.97 4.93
N ASN A 43 -3.75 21.35 3.80
CA ASN A 43 -3.95 19.92 3.67
C ASN A 43 -2.96 19.16 4.54
N THR A 44 -3.47 18.18 5.28
CA THR A 44 -2.66 17.31 6.13
C THR A 44 -2.54 15.95 5.47
N GLY A 45 -1.29 15.48 5.31
CA GLY A 45 -1.02 14.13 4.81
C GLY A 45 -1.41 13.08 5.84
N ILE A 46 -2.19 12.06 5.43
CA ILE A 46 -2.70 11.01 6.32
C ILE A 46 -2.72 9.64 5.64
N LYS A 47 -2.61 8.59 6.47
CA LYS A 47 -2.98 7.21 6.16
C LYS A 47 -4.28 6.90 6.89
N ILE A 48 -5.23 6.30 6.20
CA ILE A 48 -6.53 5.91 6.79
C ILE A 48 -6.82 4.44 6.56
N ASP A 49 -7.73 3.89 7.40
CA ASP A 49 -8.41 2.61 7.15
C ASP A 49 -9.79 2.81 6.50
N PHE A 50 -10.46 1.70 6.17
CA PHE A 50 -11.81 1.73 5.59
C PHE A 50 -12.91 2.12 6.60
N ASP A 51 -12.62 2.09 7.90
CA ASP A 51 -13.49 2.64 8.94
C ASP A 51 -13.34 4.15 9.13
N ARG A 52 -12.46 4.78 8.33
CA ARG A 52 -12.13 6.21 8.34
C ARG A 52 -11.33 6.65 9.57
N ASN A 53 -10.68 5.71 10.27
CA ASN A 53 -9.74 6.07 11.31
C ASN A 53 -8.45 6.59 10.67
N ILE A 54 -7.89 7.64 11.26
CA ILE A 54 -6.56 8.13 10.87
C ILE A 54 -5.53 7.25 11.58
N ILE A 55 -4.82 6.43 10.81
CA ILE A 55 -3.79 5.51 11.28
C ILE A 55 -2.46 6.24 11.50
N TRP A 56 -2.14 7.16 10.60
CA TRP A 56 -0.97 8.01 10.70
C TRP A 56 -1.26 9.40 10.14
N LYS A 57 -0.61 10.38 10.70
CA LYS A 57 -0.75 11.78 10.29
C LYS A 57 0.61 12.46 10.33
N LYS A 58 0.96 13.18 9.26
CA LYS A 58 2.15 14.01 9.20
C LYS A 58 2.14 15.06 10.32
N PRO A 59 3.32 15.47 10.86
CA PRO A 59 3.44 16.57 11.81
C PRO A 59 2.74 17.84 11.33
N ASN A 60 2.12 18.58 12.24
CA ASN A 60 1.41 19.82 11.90
C ASN A 60 2.35 21.00 11.64
N ASP A 61 3.41 21.09 12.41
CA ASP A 61 4.41 22.16 12.33
C ASP A 61 5.69 21.58 11.73
N LEU A 62 5.99 21.92 10.48
CA LEU A 62 7.15 21.40 9.74
C LEU A 62 8.38 22.29 9.87
N ASN A 63 8.18 23.58 10.15
CA ASN A 63 9.26 24.55 10.23
C ASN A 63 9.70 24.87 11.69
N GLY A 64 8.95 24.36 12.69
CA GLY A 64 9.26 24.48 14.11
C GLY A 64 9.03 25.89 14.68
N ASP A 65 8.11 26.64 14.08
CA ASP A 65 7.80 28.02 14.53
C ASP A 65 6.60 28.11 15.47
N ASP A 66 6.05 26.95 15.88
CA ASP A 66 4.87 26.79 16.72
C ASP A 66 3.56 27.36 16.11
N ASN A 67 3.56 27.62 14.81
CA ASN A 67 2.41 28.14 14.08
C ASN A 67 2.09 27.24 12.89
N VAL A 68 0.84 26.80 12.75
CA VAL A 68 0.40 25.96 11.63
C VAL A 68 -0.11 26.85 10.51
N ASP A 69 0.66 27.00 9.47
CA ASP A 69 0.34 27.86 8.32
C ASP A 69 0.56 27.15 6.97
N PHE A 70 0.64 27.93 5.89
CA PHE A 70 0.81 27.36 4.54
C PHE A 70 2.20 26.75 4.31
N GLN A 71 3.20 27.06 5.12
CA GLN A 71 4.55 26.49 5.02
C GLN A 71 4.60 25.04 5.57
N ASP A 72 3.60 24.69 6.36
CA ASP A 72 3.45 23.35 6.93
C ASP A 72 2.59 22.42 6.07
N ALA A 73 2.05 22.91 4.97
CA ALA A 73 1.16 22.12 4.12
C ALA A 73 1.92 21.00 3.42
N VAL A 74 1.32 19.82 3.39
CA VAL A 74 1.70 18.78 2.42
C VAL A 74 1.06 19.12 1.09
N ASP A 75 1.79 18.92 0.02
CA ASP A 75 1.20 18.97 -1.31
C ASP A 75 0.23 17.80 -1.52
N MET A 76 -0.89 18.08 -2.17
CA MET A 76 -1.96 17.11 -2.36
C MET A 76 -1.62 15.97 -3.33
N HIS A 77 -0.48 16.05 -4.04
CA HIS A 77 -0.17 15.12 -5.12
C HIS A 77 0.31 13.77 -4.64
N GLU A 78 1.19 13.71 -3.62
CA GLU A 78 1.70 12.42 -3.16
C GLU A 78 2.14 12.43 -1.69
N ILE A 79 1.65 11.46 -0.93
CA ILE A 79 2.21 11.02 0.34
C ILE A 79 1.95 9.53 0.48
N LYS A 80 2.94 8.75 0.95
CA LYS A 80 2.80 7.31 1.18
C LYS A 80 3.84 6.77 2.14
N GLN A 81 3.59 5.60 2.69
CA GLN A 81 4.56 4.84 3.46
C GLN A 81 5.54 4.16 2.49
N ILE A 82 6.81 4.16 2.82
CA ILE A 82 7.87 3.48 2.09
C ILE A 82 8.30 2.20 2.83
N TYR A 83 9.12 1.38 2.20
CA TYR A 83 9.46 0.02 2.64
C TYR A 83 10.01 -0.12 4.07
N ASN A 84 10.71 0.91 4.59
CA ASN A 84 11.28 0.91 5.93
C ASN A 84 10.27 1.29 7.05
N GLY A 85 9.00 1.47 6.69
CA GLY A 85 7.94 1.90 7.61
C GLY A 85 7.78 3.42 7.71
N ASN A 86 8.74 4.20 7.23
CA ASN A 86 8.68 5.65 7.21
C ASN A 86 7.68 6.16 6.16
N TYR A 87 7.33 7.43 6.27
CA TYR A 87 6.40 8.10 5.35
C TYR A 87 7.17 9.12 4.53
N MET A 88 6.84 9.22 3.25
CA MET A 88 7.45 10.18 2.34
C MET A 88 6.37 10.94 1.58
N GLY A 89 6.58 12.25 1.39
CA GLY A 89 5.62 13.09 0.69
C GLY A 89 6.20 14.39 0.16
N PHE A 90 5.44 15.05 -0.69
CA PHE A 90 5.80 16.37 -1.23
C PHE A 90 5.42 17.48 -0.25
N VAL A 91 6.32 18.45 -0.10
CA VAL A 91 6.11 19.68 0.69
C VAL A 91 6.54 20.87 -0.15
N PRO A 92 5.65 21.84 -0.42
CA PRO A 92 6.03 23.02 -1.18
C PRO A 92 6.95 23.94 -0.39
N ASP A 93 7.98 24.45 -1.06
CA ASP A 93 8.91 25.47 -0.53
C ASP A 93 8.75 26.77 -1.32
N TYR A 94 8.39 27.83 -0.64
CA TYR A 94 8.16 29.18 -1.20
C TYR A 94 9.31 30.15 -0.88
N THR A 95 10.39 29.67 -0.28
CA THR A 95 11.43 30.54 0.29
C THR A 95 12.40 31.11 -0.73
N GLN A 96 12.47 30.53 -1.92
CA GLN A 96 13.43 30.92 -2.93
C GLN A 96 12.83 31.90 -3.95
N LEU A 97 13.62 32.90 -4.33
CA LEU A 97 13.26 33.84 -5.37
C LEU A 97 13.98 33.50 -6.67
N GLY A 98 13.25 33.57 -7.77
CA GLY A 98 13.76 33.39 -9.11
C GLY A 98 13.39 34.55 -10.04
N PRO A 99 13.90 34.55 -11.29
CA PRO A 99 13.63 35.59 -12.26
C PRO A 99 12.23 35.47 -12.86
N ILE A 100 11.59 36.60 -13.11
CA ILE A 100 10.35 36.63 -13.91
C ILE A 100 10.75 36.56 -15.39
N HIS A 101 10.50 35.42 -16.03
CA HIS A 101 10.83 35.22 -17.43
C HIS A 101 10.04 36.18 -18.31
N GLN A 102 10.67 36.67 -19.38
CA GLN A 102 10.04 37.64 -20.29
C GLN A 102 9.00 36.99 -21.19
N GLY A 103 7.86 37.64 -21.35
CA GLY A 103 6.75 37.20 -22.15
C GLY A 103 5.65 38.23 -22.25
N ASN A 104 4.49 37.85 -22.74
CA ASN A 104 3.33 38.72 -22.84
C ASN A 104 2.76 39.21 -21.50
N TRP A 105 3.18 38.60 -20.41
CA TRP A 105 2.85 38.95 -19.01
C TRP A 105 3.83 39.96 -18.38
N THR A 106 5.00 40.19 -18.97
CA THR A 106 6.07 41.03 -18.36
C THR A 106 5.56 42.39 -17.87
N PHE A 107 4.71 43.03 -18.66
CA PHE A 107 4.15 44.36 -18.33
C PHE A 107 3.27 44.33 -17.05
N LEU A 108 2.63 43.20 -16.75
CA LEU A 108 1.82 43.03 -15.51
C LEU A 108 2.69 43.10 -14.28
N PHE A 109 3.81 42.39 -14.30
CA PHE A 109 4.76 42.39 -13.19
C PHE A 109 5.47 43.75 -13.05
N GLN A 110 5.86 44.36 -14.18
CA GLN A 110 6.47 45.70 -14.15
C GLN A 110 5.50 46.75 -13.60
N ALA A 111 4.23 46.64 -13.83
CA ALA A 111 3.21 47.53 -13.26
C ALA A 111 3.08 47.40 -11.73
N GLN A 112 3.51 46.29 -11.15
CA GLN A 112 3.62 46.07 -9.69
C GLN A 112 4.97 46.43 -9.10
N GLY A 113 5.94 46.86 -9.94
CA GLY A 113 7.25 47.32 -9.49
C GLY A 113 8.39 46.30 -9.59
N TYR A 114 8.12 45.11 -10.14
CA TYR A 114 9.17 44.14 -10.46
C TYR A 114 9.97 44.60 -11.70
N GLN A 115 11.20 44.14 -11.82
CA GLN A 115 12.01 44.41 -13.02
C GLN A 115 11.52 43.58 -14.23
N ALA A 116 11.19 42.31 -13.94
CA ALA A 116 10.73 41.33 -14.93
C ALA A 116 11.64 41.25 -16.16
N ASP A 117 12.95 41.25 -15.92
CA ASP A 117 14.00 41.27 -16.93
C ASP A 117 14.49 39.88 -17.36
N GLY A 118 13.98 38.82 -16.73
CA GLY A 118 14.39 37.44 -16.96
C GLY A 118 15.69 37.03 -16.26
N ILE A 119 16.27 37.91 -15.42
CA ILE A 119 17.59 37.72 -14.79
C ILE A 119 17.53 37.95 -13.28
N THR A 120 16.84 39.02 -12.86
CA THR A 120 16.78 39.42 -11.45
C THR A 120 15.90 38.44 -10.67
N ASN A 121 16.48 37.83 -9.61
CA ASN A 121 15.73 36.94 -8.70
C ASN A 121 14.88 37.81 -7.76
N GLU A 122 13.60 37.93 -8.03
CA GLU A 122 12.69 38.87 -7.35
C GLU A 122 11.27 38.32 -7.09
N PHE A 123 10.96 37.14 -7.61
CA PHE A 123 9.61 36.56 -7.49
C PHE A 123 9.65 35.16 -6.88
N PRO A 124 8.74 34.83 -5.94
CA PRO A 124 8.73 33.52 -5.29
C PRO A 124 8.52 32.36 -6.28
N TYR A 125 9.37 31.35 -6.20
CA TYR A 125 9.25 30.08 -6.92
C TYR A 125 8.82 28.99 -5.95
N ILE A 126 7.86 28.17 -6.35
CA ILE A 126 7.44 27.02 -5.57
C ILE A 126 8.30 25.82 -5.95
N GLY A 127 9.23 25.46 -5.06
CA GLY A 127 9.98 24.21 -5.15
C GLY A 127 9.23 23.10 -4.44
N MET A 128 9.15 21.92 -5.05
CA MET A 128 8.49 20.78 -4.44
C MET A 128 9.54 19.88 -3.79
N GLN A 129 9.71 20.03 -2.48
CA GLN A 129 10.61 19.20 -1.67
C GLN A 129 10.02 17.80 -1.47
N ILE A 130 10.90 16.82 -1.27
CA ILE A 130 10.52 15.50 -0.78
C ILE A 130 11.02 15.39 0.65
N ILE A 131 10.12 15.06 1.58
CA ILE A 131 10.47 14.88 2.99
C ILE A 131 10.10 13.47 3.42
N GLU A 132 10.99 12.84 4.18
CA GLU A 132 10.76 11.56 4.84
C GLU A 132 10.59 11.77 6.33
N TRP A 133 9.55 11.17 6.91
CA TRP A 133 9.26 11.14 8.35
C TRP A 133 9.23 9.71 8.86
N ASP A 134 9.67 9.49 10.09
CA ASP A 134 9.43 8.24 10.80
C ASP A 134 7.95 8.11 11.25
N GLU A 135 7.62 7.00 11.90
CA GLU A 135 6.27 6.74 12.42
C GLU A 135 5.83 7.77 13.48
N ASP A 136 6.77 8.33 14.23
CA ASP A 136 6.51 9.36 15.25
C ASP A 136 6.41 10.76 14.62
N GLY A 137 6.70 10.90 13.32
CA GLY A 137 6.65 12.16 12.58
C GLY A 137 7.95 12.97 12.64
N ASN A 138 9.07 12.41 13.11
CA ASN A 138 10.35 13.10 13.03
C ASN A 138 10.86 13.09 11.60
N GLU A 139 11.41 14.24 11.13
CA GLU A 139 12.04 14.30 9.82
C GLU A 139 13.35 13.51 9.81
N ILE A 140 13.45 12.55 8.87
CA ILE A 140 14.61 11.68 8.71
C ILE A 140 15.47 12.12 7.53
N TRP A 141 14.85 12.60 6.46
CA TRP A 141 15.54 12.98 5.23
C TRP A 141 14.76 14.04 4.46
N ARG A 142 15.51 14.88 3.72
CA ARG A 142 14.94 15.94 2.88
C ARG A 142 15.71 16.07 1.58
N TRP A 143 15.00 16.28 0.51
CA TRP A 143 15.54 16.65 -0.79
C TRP A 143 14.89 17.95 -1.29
N SER A 144 15.71 18.88 -1.75
CA SER A 144 15.25 20.16 -2.29
C SER A 144 15.60 20.28 -3.78
N PRO A 145 14.64 20.59 -4.66
CA PRO A 145 14.94 20.80 -6.07
C PRO A 145 15.86 22.01 -6.31
N PHE A 146 15.86 22.99 -5.42
CA PHE A 146 16.68 24.19 -5.55
C PHE A 146 18.18 23.91 -5.46
N ASP A 147 18.59 22.77 -4.89
CA ASP A 147 19.97 22.33 -4.81
C ASP A 147 20.46 21.64 -6.09
N HIS A 148 19.54 21.27 -7.00
CA HIS A 148 19.83 20.39 -8.11
C HIS A 148 19.44 20.95 -9.48
N PHE A 149 18.43 21.79 -9.54
CA PHE A 149 17.95 22.40 -10.80
C PHE A 149 18.22 23.90 -10.84
N THR A 150 18.37 24.41 -12.04
CA THR A 150 18.41 25.84 -12.26
C THR A 150 17.00 26.40 -12.43
N MET A 151 16.71 27.54 -11.80
CA MET A 151 15.44 28.23 -11.97
C MET A 151 15.21 28.78 -13.40
N GLN A 152 16.21 28.62 -14.29
CA GLN A 152 16.06 28.88 -15.73
C GLN A 152 15.39 27.71 -16.45
N ASP A 153 15.38 26.51 -15.84
CA ASP A 153 14.66 25.37 -16.38
C ASP A 153 13.15 25.64 -16.28
N THR A 154 12.52 25.87 -17.40
CA THR A 154 11.08 26.11 -17.50
C THR A 154 10.57 25.50 -18.79
N ASP A 155 9.29 25.15 -18.83
CA ASP A 155 8.64 24.73 -20.06
C ASP A 155 8.51 25.93 -21.03
N LEU A 156 9.01 25.80 -22.25
CA LEU A 156 8.89 26.81 -23.30
C LEU A 156 7.43 27.21 -23.59
N TYR A 157 6.50 26.28 -23.40
CA TYR A 157 5.07 26.45 -23.60
C TYR A 157 4.28 26.69 -22.32
N GLY A 158 4.95 26.78 -21.18
CA GLY A 158 4.33 27.00 -19.88
C GLY A 158 3.64 28.35 -19.78
N GLY A 159 2.35 28.39 -19.97
CA GLY A 159 1.52 29.60 -19.85
C GLY A 159 1.19 30.01 -18.41
N PHE A 160 1.98 29.57 -17.43
CA PHE A 160 1.64 29.68 -16.01
C PHE A 160 1.99 31.04 -15.38
N TRP A 161 2.70 31.92 -16.07
CA TRP A 161 3.08 33.25 -15.54
C TRP A 161 1.87 34.15 -15.25
N ASN A 162 0.80 34.07 -16.03
CA ASN A 162 -0.44 34.79 -15.71
C ASN A 162 -1.09 34.28 -14.41
N GLN A 163 -1.01 32.97 -14.18
CA GLN A 163 -1.47 32.35 -12.94
C GLN A 163 -0.55 32.71 -11.78
N ALA A 164 0.77 32.70 -11.98
CA ALA A 164 1.76 33.12 -11.01
C ALA A 164 1.52 34.57 -10.54
N PHE A 165 1.21 35.47 -11.48
CA PHE A 165 0.84 36.86 -11.16
C PHE A 165 -0.37 36.93 -10.23
N SER A 166 -1.38 36.09 -10.46
CA SER A 166 -2.59 36.04 -9.66
C SER A 166 -2.36 35.40 -8.28
N ASN A 167 -1.49 34.39 -8.21
CA ASN A 167 -1.23 33.62 -7.02
C ASN A 167 -0.11 34.21 -6.12
N GLY A 168 0.72 35.13 -6.67
CA GLY A 168 1.86 35.70 -5.97
C GLY A 168 3.08 34.77 -5.86
N ALA A 169 3.07 33.62 -6.54
CA ALA A 169 4.19 32.68 -6.63
C ALA A 169 4.14 31.90 -7.94
N TYR A 170 5.29 31.54 -8.48
CA TYR A 170 5.42 30.73 -9.70
C TYR A 170 5.51 29.26 -9.36
N ASP A 171 4.52 28.49 -9.81
CA ASP A 171 4.49 27.04 -9.68
C ASP A 171 5.47 26.42 -10.69
N TRP A 172 6.74 26.39 -10.27
CA TRP A 172 7.87 26.16 -11.13
C TRP A 172 7.90 24.77 -11.75
N MET A 173 7.94 23.73 -10.90
CA MET A 173 8.13 22.36 -11.40
C MET A 173 6.89 21.48 -11.24
N HIS A 174 6.02 21.77 -10.31
CA HIS A 174 4.79 21.02 -10.07
C HIS A 174 5.05 19.49 -10.02
N SER A 175 5.93 19.06 -9.11
CA SER A 175 6.18 17.62 -8.94
C SER A 175 4.92 16.94 -8.45
N ASN A 176 4.50 15.87 -9.12
CA ASN A 176 3.16 15.32 -8.93
C ASN A 176 3.12 13.81 -8.64
N ALA A 177 4.26 13.13 -8.71
CA ALA A 177 4.36 11.73 -8.37
C ALA A 177 5.81 11.36 -8.07
N PHE A 178 6.00 10.39 -7.17
CA PHE A 178 7.28 9.72 -7.00
C PHE A 178 7.08 8.22 -6.81
N HIS A 179 8.11 7.46 -7.17
CA HIS A 179 8.23 6.04 -6.86
C HIS A 179 9.56 5.80 -6.14
N PHE A 180 9.51 5.16 -4.98
CA PHE A 180 10.71 4.75 -4.24
C PHE A 180 11.02 3.30 -4.58
N ASP A 181 12.19 3.07 -5.15
CA ASP A 181 12.73 1.74 -5.40
C ASP A 181 13.67 1.37 -4.25
N GLU A 182 13.26 0.41 -3.43
CA GLU A 182 14.03 -0.06 -2.28
C GLU A 182 15.25 -0.89 -2.69
N GLU A 183 15.15 -1.63 -3.80
CA GLU A 183 16.20 -2.54 -4.25
C GLU A 183 17.44 -1.76 -4.71
N GLU A 184 17.25 -0.72 -5.51
CA GLU A 184 18.33 0.16 -5.97
C GLU A 184 18.59 1.36 -5.02
N SER A 185 17.74 1.60 -4.02
CA SER A 185 17.77 2.79 -3.16
C SER A 185 17.77 4.08 -3.98
N VAL A 186 16.74 4.24 -4.83
CA VAL A 186 16.54 5.41 -5.67
C VAL A 186 15.09 5.90 -5.64
N ILE A 187 14.89 7.15 -6.02
CA ILE A 187 13.57 7.76 -6.14
C ILE A 187 13.39 8.24 -7.57
N TYR A 188 12.32 7.81 -8.22
CA TYR A 188 11.87 8.36 -9.50
C TYR A 188 10.84 9.45 -9.23
N VAL A 189 11.07 10.65 -9.77
CA VAL A 189 10.19 11.82 -9.53
C VAL A 189 9.70 12.40 -10.85
N SER A 190 8.40 12.62 -10.95
CA SER A 190 7.75 13.27 -12.08
C SER A 190 7.58 14.77 -11.81
N HIS A 191 8.20 15.61 -12.64
CA HIS A 191 8.11 17.07 -12.62
C HIS A 191 7.27 17.55 -13.82
N ARG A 192 6.00 17.84 -13.56
CA ARG A 192 4.99 18.14 -14.59
C ARG A 192 5.37 19.32 -15.46
N HIS A 193 5.68 20.46 -14.87
CA HIS A 193 5.94 21.71 -15.59
C HIS A 193 7.32 21.75 -16.24
N LEU A 194 8.17 20.77 -15.96
CA LEU A 194 9.44 20.58 -16.65
C LEU A 194 9.37 19.50 -17.72
N SER A 195 8.22 18.82 -17.88
CA SER A 195 8.10 17.62 -18.74
C SER A 195 9.28 16.68 -18.53
N ARG A 196 9.59 16.38 -17.26
CA ARG A 196 10.81 15.69 -16.84
C ARG A 196 10.51 14.61 -15.79
N ILE A 197 11.25 13.52 -15.88
CA ILE A 197 11.34 12.48 -14.83
C ILE A 197 12.79 12.42 -14.39
N SER A 198 13.04 12.43 -13.06
CA SER A 198 14.38 12.35 -12.50
C SER A 198 14.56 11.05 -11.72
N LYS A 199 15.71 10.40 -11.86
CA LYS A 199 16.18 9.31 -10.98
C LYS A 199 17.16 9.91 -9.97
N ILE A 200 16.85 9.78 -8.69
CA ILE A 200 17.56 10.40 -7.57
C ILE A 200 18.11 9.30 -6.67
N SER A 201 19.39 9.35 -6.37
CA SER A 201 20.02 8.41 -5.42
C SER A 201 19.60 8.72 -3.99
N TYR A 202 19.19 7.70 -3.25
CA TYR A 202 18.83 7.82 -1.83
C TYR A 202 19.89 7.12 -0.96
N PRO A 203 20.33 7.68 0.19
CA PRO A 203 19.89 8.98 0.74
C PRO A 203 20.76 10.17 0.28
N SER A 204 21.67 10.01 -0.70
CA SER A 204 22.60 11.08 -1.10
C SER A 204 21.91 12.29 -1.73
N GLY A 205 20.73 12.11 -2.33
CA GLY A 205 19.98 13.14 -3.03
C GLY A 205 20.52 13.51 -4.42
N ASN A 206 21.62 12.88 -4.87
CA ASN A 206 22.20 13.20 -6.17
C ASN A 206 21.31 12.73 -7.31
N ILE A 207 21.14 13.56 -8.34
CA ILE A 207 20.46 13.16 -9.57
C ILE A 207 21.38 12.24 -10.36
N ILE A 208 20.89 11.02 -10.67
CA ILE A 208 21.59 10.05 -11.51
C ILE A 208 21.38 10.42 -12.97
N TRP A 209 20.11 10.66 -13.36
CA TRP A 209 19.75 11.16 -14.67
C TRP A 209 18.41 11.90 -14.65
N ASN A 210 18.21 12.73 -15.67
CA ASN A 210 16.93 13.32 -16.02
C ASN A 210 16.49 12.77 -17.38
N MET A 211 15.21 12.40 -17.50
CA MET A 211 14.54 12.01 -18.73
C MET A 211 13.53 13.10 -19.10
N GLY A 212 13.50 13.54 -20.34
CA GLY A 212 12.57 14.60 -20.73
C GLY A 212 12.80 15.14 -22.14
N LEU A 213 12.30 16.34 -22.36
CA LEU A 213 12.37 17.01 -23.66
C LEU A 213 13.80 17.46 -24.01
N PRO A 214 14.11 17.68 -25.30
CA PRO A 214 15.34 18.32 -25.73
C PRO A 214 15.50 19.74 -25.14
N ALA A 215 16.75 20.21 -25.01
CA ALA A 215 17.09 21.52 -24.44
C ALA A 215 16.38 22.71 -25.13
N GLU A 216 16.04 22.58 -26.39
CA GLU A 216 15.31 23.61 -27.16
C GLU A 216 13.92 23.93 -26.61
N PHE A 217 13.36 23.07 -25.78
CA PHE A 217 12.09 23.29 -25.08
C PHE A 217 12.27 23.97 -23.71
N SER A 218 13.47 24.44 -23.38
CA SER A 218 13.80 25.18 -22.15
C SER A 218 13.56 24.42 -20.84
N THR A 219 13.42 23.09 -20.88
CA THR A 219 13.19 22.24 -19.70
C THR A 219 14.49 21.75 -19.05
N GLY A 220 15.63 22.30 -19.47
CA GLY A 220 16.99 21.99 -18.98
C GLY A 220 17.80 21.15 -19.97
N ASP A 221 19.11 21.18 -19.73
CA ASP A 221 20.08 20.45 -20.53
C ASP A 221 20.26 19.01 -20.01
N ASN A 222 20.87 18.16 -20.84
CA ASN A 222 21.29 16.80 -20.49
C ASN A 222 20.16 15.82 -20.13
N ASN A 223 18.94 15.99 -20.66
CA ASN A 223 17.93 14.95 -20.56
C ASN A 223 18.29 13.75 -21.45
N ILE A 224 18.11 12.55 -20.92
CA ILE A 224 18.14 11.31 -21.71
C ILE A 224 16.76 11.10 -22.36
N CYS A 225 16.66 10.18 -23.34
CA CYS A 225 15.38 9.74 -23.92
C CYS A 225 14.54 10.89 -24.51
N THR A 226 15.19 11.87 -25.09
CA THR A 226 14.55 13.09 -25.61
C THR A 226 13.65 12.84 -26.81
N ASP A 227 13.75 11.68 -27.43
CA ASP A 227 12.93 11.19 -28.54
C ASP A 227 11.55 10.67 -28.10
N LEU A 228 11.32 10.43 -26.81
CA LEU A 228 10.01 10.02 -26.31
C LEU A 228 8.94 11.11 -26.45
N GLY A 229 9.32 12.37 -26.33
CA GLY A 229 8.43 13.51 -26.54
C GLY A 229 7.23 13.58 -25.60
N PHE A 230 7.31 12.99 -24.40
CA PHE A 230 6.24 13.10 -23.40
C PHE A 230 6.21 14.50 -22.77
N SER A 231 5.04 14.89 -22.27
CA SER A 231 4.89 16.20 -21.63
C SER A 231 3.79 16.23 -20.58
N PHE A 232 4.05 17.00 -19.51
CA PHE A 232 3.10 17.25 -18.39
C PHE A 232 2.63 15.97 -17.69
N GLN A 233 3.44 14.93 -17.68
CA GLN A 233 3.15 13.57 -17.24
C GLN A 233 2.77 13.48 -15.76
N HIS A 234 2.06 12.40 -15.41
CA HIS A 234 1.60 12.07 -14.05
C HIS A 234 1.85 10.59 -13.72
N ASN A 235 1.77 10.24 -12.43
CA ASN A 235 1.66 8.89 -11.93
C ASN A 235 2.80 7.95 -12.36
N ILE A 236 4.06 8.38 -12.13
CA ILE A 236 5.23 7.53 -12.39
C ILE A 236 5.27 6.32 -11.46
N GLN A 237 5.55 5.14 -12.02
CA GLN A 237 5.72 3.87 -11.32
C GLN A 237 6.88 3.10 -11.93
N LEU A 238 7.66 2.42 -11.09
CA LEU A 238 8.57 1.35 -11.51
C LEU A 238 7.83 0.02 -11.35
N LEU A 239 7.83 -0.80 -12.39
CA LEU A 239 7.23 -2.13 -12.37
C LEU A 239 8.30 -3.20 -12.05
N ASP A 240 7.88 -4.38 -11.60
CA ASP A 240 8.77 -5.50 -11.22
C ASP A 240 9.70 -5.96 -12.35
N ASP A 241 9.33 -5.69 -13.61
CA ASP A 241 10.17 -6.00 -14.77
C ASP A 241 11.23 -4.92 -15.08
N GLY A 242 11.38 -3.92 -14.20
CA GLY A 242 12.32 -2.80 -14.33
C GLY A 242 11.88 -1.74 -15.34
N THR A 243 10.62 -1.73 -15.78
CA THR A 243 10.10 -0.72 -16.68
C THR A 243 9.40 0.40 -15.92
N LEU A 244 9.47 1.63 -16.44
CA LEU A 244 8.73 2.77 -15.95
C LEU A 244 7.37 2.84 -16.64
N LEU A 245 6.31 2.96 -15.87
CA LEU A 245 4.94 3.16 -16.33
C LEU A 245 4.44 4.53 -15.88
N PHE A 246 3.90 5.33 -16.81
CA PHE A 246 3.35 6.65 -16.47
C PHE A 246 2.26 7.10 -17.47
N PHE A 247 1.48 8.08 -17.03
CA PHE A 247 0.49 8.76 -17.86
C PHE A 247 1.11 10.03 -18.44
N ASP A 248 1.33 10.03 -19.76
CA ASP A 248 1.77 11.19 -20.53
C ASP A 248 0.54 12.02 -20.92
N ASN A 249 0.39 13.20 -20.32
CA ASN A 249 -0.74 14.07 -20.62
C ASN A 249 -0.68 14.63 -22.06
N GLY A 250 0.53 14.77 -22.62
CA GLY A 250 0.72 15.16 -24.01
C GLY A 250 0.27 16.59 -24.34
N ASN A 251 0.33 17.51 -23.36
CA ASN A 251 -0.17 18.89 -23.53
C ASN A 251 0.47 19.62 -24.71
N ILE A 252 1.72 19.31 -25.03
CA ILE A 252 2.47 19.88 -26.14
C ILE A 252 2.85 18.84 -27.19
N SER A 253 2.15 17.72 -27.27
CA SER A 253 2.43 16.63 -28.20
C SER A 253 2.37 17.06 -29.67
N GLN A 254 1.54 18.06 -30.02
CA GLN A 254 1.53 18.68 -31.33
C GLN A 254 2.89 19.29 -31.73
N ASN A 255 3.62 19.84 -30.74
CA ASN A 255 4.90 20.51 -30.97
C ASN A 255 6.07 19.53 -30.96
N VAL A 256 6.03 18.53 -30.07
CA VAL A 256 7.17 17.62 -29.84
C VAL A 256 7.07 16.32 -30.63
N MET A 257 5.85 15.89 -30.97
CA MET A 257 5.60 14.66 -31.72
C MET A 257 4.94 14.87 -33.08
N GLY A 258 4.41 16.07 -33.34
CA GLY A 258 3.73 16.39 -34.61
C GLY A 258 2.29 15.89 -34.67
N ASP A 259 1.66 15.62 -33.55
CA ASP A 259 0.25 15.20 -33.46
C ASP A 259 -0.67 16.30 -34.08
N GLU A 260 -1.79 15.89 -34.65
CA GLU A 260 -2.79 16.84 -35.15
C GLU A 260 -3.49 17.58 -34.02
N PHE A 261 -3.74 16.91 -32.90
CA PHE A 261 -4.35 17.44 -31.67
C PHE A 261 -3.48 17.06 -30.45
N PRO A 262 -3.57 17.80 -29.31
CA PRO A 262 -2.96 17.35 -28.07
C PRO A 262 -3.43 15.95 -27.72
N THR A 263 -2.52 15.02 -27.49
CA THR A 263 -2.84 13.60 -27.36
C THR A 263 -2.20 13.02 -26.11
N SER A 264 -3.04 12.49 -25.21
CA SER A 264 -2.55 11.78 -24.03
C SER A 264 -2.20 10.34 -24.36
N ARG A 265 -1.19 9.80 -23.67
CA ARG A 265 -0.71 8.43 -23.84
C ARG A 265 -0.44 7.76 -22.51
N VAL A 266 -0.58 6.45 -22.48
CA VAL A 266 0.04 5.63 -21.43
C VAL A 266 1.34 5.09 -22.00
N ARG A 267 2.43 5.26 -21.25
CA ARG A 267 3.75 4.83 -21.69
C ARG A 267 4.37 3.84 -20.72
N LYS A 268 4.84 2.72 -21.26
CA LYS A 268 5.69 1.75 -20.58
C LYS A 268 7.03 1.75 -21.27
N VAL A 269 8.08 2.21 -20.57
CA VAL A 269 9.41 2.39 -21.14
C VAL A 269 10.49 1.70 -20.29
N ARG A 270 11.55 1.25 -20.94
CA ARG A 270 12.75 0.74 -20.27
C ARG A 270 13.91 1.71 -20.49
N VAL A 271 14.58 2.10 -19.42
CA VAL A 271 15.83 2.85 -19.51
C VAL A 271 16.98 1.86 -19.66
N ILE A 272 17.82 2.08 -20.63
CA ILE A 272 18.98 1.23 -20.96
C ILE A 272 20.25 2.01 -20.69
N ASP A 273 21.14 1.43 -19.86
CA ASP A 273 22.46 1.97 -19.53
C ASP A 273 22.41 3.45 -19.04
N ASP A 274 21.30 3.85 -18.40
CA ASP A 274 21.04 5.24 -17.95
C ASP A 274 21.23 6.29 -19.05
N ALA A 275 21.01 5.94 -20.32
CA ALA A 275 21.34 6.78 -21.46
C ALA A 275 20.24 6.92 -22.51
N TYR A 276 19.50 5.88 -22.81
CA TYR A 276 18.45 5.87 -23.82
C TYR A 276 17.26 5.01 -23.40
N CYS A 277 16.11 5.17 -24.07
CA CYS A 277 14.89 4.47 -23.73
C CYS A 277 14.40 3.59 -24.87
N GLU A 278 13.80 2.47 -24.47
CA GLU A 278 13.02 1.59 -25.34
C GLU A 278 11.56 1.67 -24.92
N THR A 279 10.67 1.98 -25.87
CA THR A 279 9.23 1.88 -25.65
C THR A 279 8.83 0.40 -25.67
N ILE A 280 8.41 -0.13 -24.52
CA ILE A 280 7.96 -1.51 -24.38
C ILE A 280 6.50 -1.65 -24.78
N TRP A 281 5.68 -0.68 -24.38
CA TRP A 281 4.26 -0.62 -24.73
C TRP A 281 3.77 0.81 -24.63
N GLU A 282 2.83 1.16 -25.50
CA GLU A 282 2.21 2.48 -25.53
C GLU A 282 0.74 2.36 -25.94
N TYR A 283 -0.10 3.13 -25.29
CA TYR A 283 -1.50 3.29 -25.68
C TYR A 283 -1.82 4.76 -25.89
N GLU A 284 -2.16 5.12 -27.11
CA GLU A 284 -2.62 6.45 -27.45
C GLU A 284 -4.11 6.59 -27.20
N LEU A 285 -4.50 7.56 -26.37
CA LEU A 285 -5.90 7.84 -26.11
C LEU A 285 -6.51 8.58 -27.31
N PRO A 286 -7.76 8.25 -27.69
CA PRO A 286 -8.44 9.00 -28.74
C PRO A 286 -8.60 10.49 -28.34
N PRO A 287 -8.64 11.43 -29.32
CA PRO A 287 -8.63 12.86 -29.04
C PRO A 287 -9.72 13.36 -28.09
N ASN A 288 -10.88 12.69 -28.06
CA ASN A 288 -11.96 13.00 -27.11
C ASN A 288 -11.66 12.60 -25.66
N LEU A 289 -10.56 11.89 -25.39
CA LEU A 289 -10.10 11.52 -24.05
C LEU A 289 -8.78 12.21 -23.68
N PHE A 290 -8.38 13.25 -24.41
CA PHE A 290 -7.23 14.06 -24.00
C PHE A 290 -7.43 14.62 -22.60
N GLY A 291 -6.48 14.38 -21.71
CA GLY A 291 -6.47 14.84 -20.33
C GLY A 291 -5.31 15.81 -20.07
N GLY A 292 -5.55 17.12 -20.10
CA GLY A 292 -4.50 18.13 -19.95
C GLY A 292 -3.92 18.26 -18.53
N GLY A 293 -4.44 17.53 -17.55
CA GLY A 293 -3.94 17.48 -16.17
C GLY A 293 -4.49 16.27 -15.46
N MET A 294 -3.92 15.94 -14.28
CA MET A 294 -4.23 14.70 -13.56
C MET A 294 -4.02 13.47 -14.44
N GLY A 295 -4.65 12.37 -14.12
CA GLY A 295 -4.51 11.13 -14.87
C GLY A 295 -3.66 10.11 -14.14
N SER A 296 -4.02 8.84 -14.32
CA SER A 296 -3.26 7.73 -13.75
C SER A 296 -3.39 6.48 -14.60
N VAL A 297 -2.44 5.58 -14.43
CA VAL A 297 -2.48 4.24 -14.97
C VAL A 297 -2.10 3.25 -13.89
N GLN A 298 -2.73 2.08 -13.87
CA GLN A 298 -2.39 0.96 -13.00
C GLN A 298 -2.28 -0.30 -13.87
N LEU A 299 -1.14 -0.99 -13.80
CA LEU A 299 -1.02 -2.35 -14.32
C LEU A 299 -1.68 -3.28 -13.31
N LEU A 300 -2.65 -4.08 -13.78
CA LEU A 300 -3.40 -5.04 -12.96
C LEU A 300 -2.73 -6.41 -12.99
N ASP A 301 -2.97 -7.24 -11.97
CA ASP A 301 -2.41 -8.60 -11.86
C ASP A 301 -2.74 -9.52 -13.03
N ASN A 302 -3.85 -9.25 -13.72
CA ASN A 302 -4.25 -9.99 -14.93
C ASN A 302 -3.55 -9.50 -16.22
N GLY A 303 -2.64 -8.51 -16.11
CA GLY A 303 -1.91 -7.91 -17.24
C GLY A 303 -2.66 -6.82 -17.97
N ASN A 304 -3.88 -6.46 -17.54
CA ASN A 304 -4.63 -5.33 -18.10
C ASN A 304 -4.17 -4.00 -17.52
N TYR A 305 -4.55 -2.91 -18.16
CA TYR A 305 -4.29 -1.55 -17.69
C TYR A 305 -5.59 -0.85 -17.31
N LEU A 306 -5.67 -0.34 -16.09
CA LEU A 306 -6.71 0.62 -15.71
C LEU A 306 -6.17 2.02 -15.96
N ILE A 307 -6.83 2.77 -16.83
CA ILE A 307 -6.42 4.12 -17.25
C ILE A 307 -7.48 5.11 -16.78
N TYR A 308 -7.04 6.13 -16.09
CA TYR A 308 -7.86 7.28 -15.74
C TYR A 308 -7.39 8.51 -16.51
N THR A 309 -8.30 9.22 -17.13
CA THR A 309 -8.06 10.54 -17.74
C THR A 309 -9.07 11.57 -17.26
N PHE A 310 -8.58 12.78 -16.96
CA PHE A 310 -9.42 13.90 -16.57
C PHE A 310 -9.75 14.75 -17.79
N GLY A 311 -10.85 14.42 -18.41
CA GLY A 311 -11.35 15.19 -19.53
C GLY A 311 -11.85 14.33 -20.68
N ASN A 312 -12.65 14.95 -21.54
CA ASN A 312 -13.12 14.39 -22.80
C ASN A 312 -12.51 15.09 -24.02
N GLY A 313 -11.35 15.69 -23.85
CA GLY A 313 -10.49 16.22 -24.90
C GLY A 313 -10.87 17.58 -25.48
N LEU A 314 -12.05 18.09 -25.28
CA LEU A 314 -12.52 19.29 -25.98
C LEU A 314 -13.05 20.37 -25.04
N GLY A 315 -12.43 20.50 -23.85
CA GLY A 315 -12.80 21.52 -22.86
C GLY A 315 -14.01 21.14 -21.99
N GLN A 316 -14.43 19.89 -22.04
CA GLN A 316 -15.38 19.30 -21.10
C GLN A 316 -14.61 18.36 -20.17
N ASN A 317 -14.62 18.67 -18.89
CA ASN A 317 -13.91 17.87 -17.89
C ASN A 317 -14.83 16.74 -17.41
N GLU A 318 -14.80 15.62 -18.12
CA GLU A 318 -15.53 14.40 -17.71
C GLU A 318 -14.52 13.31 -17.41
N PRO A 319 -14.28 13.01 -16.11
CA PRO A 319 -13.34 11.97 -15.74
C PRO A 319 -13.78 10.64 -16.32
N THR A 320 -12.87 9.94 -16.96
CA THR A 320 -13.11 8.66 -17.63
C THR A 320 -12.12 7.63 -17.14
N LEU A 321 -12.64 6.46 -16.72
CA LEU A 321 -11.86 5.27 -16.42
C LEU A 321 -12.06 4.25 -17.52
N ARG A 322 -10.98 3.56 -17.87
CA ARG A 322 -11.00 2.52 -18.90
C ARG A 322 -10.08 1.37 -18.49
N GLU A 323 -10.61 0.15 -18.50
CA GLU A 323 -9.79 -1.06 -18.43
C GLU A 323 -9.57 -1.59 -19.84
N ILE A 324 -8.30 -1.78 -20.22
CA ILE A 324 -7.93 -2.33 -21.52
C ILE A 324 -6.94 -3.50 -21.37
N THR A 325 -6.94 -4.39 -22.35
CA THR A 325 -5.91 -5.43 -22.46
C THR A 325 -4.60 -4.85 -23.02
N SER A 326 -3.51 -5.63 -22.94
CA SER A 326 -2.25 -5.30 -23.61
C SER A 326 -2.40 -5.19 -25.15
N ASP A 327 -3.42 -5.83 -25.72
CA ASP A 327 -3.74 -5.82 -27.16
C ASP A 327 -4.75 -4.71 -27.52
N TYR A 328 -5.00 -3.77 -26.58
CA TYR A 328 -5.84 -2.58 -26.76
C TYR A 328 -7.36 -2.82 -26.78
N ASP A 329 -7.83 -4.02 -26.46
CA ASP A 329 -9.26 -4.30 -26.32
C ASP A 329 -9.83 -3.63 -25.08
N ILE A 330 -10.89 -2.84 -25.23
CA ILE A 330 -11.57 -2.17 -24.14
C ILE A 330 -12.52 -3.17 -23.46
N LEU A 331 -12.24 -3.51 -22.20
CA LEU A 331 -13.05 -4.45 -21.41
C LEU A 331 -14.12 -3.73 -20.60
N TRP A 332 -13.79 -2.55 -20.10
CA TRP A 332 -14.68 -1.76 -19.24
C TRP A 332 -14.43 -0.27 -19.44
N ASN A 333 -15.48 0.52 -19.31
CA ASN A 333 -15.41 1.98 -19.41
C ASN A 333 -16.43 2.59 -18.46
N TYR A 334 -15.96 3.51 -17.63
CA TYR A 334 -16.79 4.29 -16.72
C TYR A 334 -16.54 5.77 -16.94
N GLN A 335 -17.62 6.55 -17.05
CA GLN A 335 -17.56 7.99 -17.26
C GLN A 335 -18.25 8.70 -16.09
N GLY A 336 -17.51 9.55 -15.40
CA GLY A 336 -18.07 10.44 -14.39
C GLY A 336 -18.85 11.59 -15.02
N THR A 337 -19.52 12.36 -14.17
CA THR A 337 -20.22 13.57 -14.60
C THR A 337 -19.23 14.73 -14.73
N ASN A 338 -19.62 15.78 -15.44
CA ASN A 338 -18.82 17.00 -15.61
C ASN A 338 -18.59 17.80 -14.31
N THR A 339 -19.20 17.40 -13.21
CA THR A 339 -18.98 17.95 -11.86
C THR A 339 -18.06 17.08 -11.01
N ALA A 340 -17.72 15.87 -11.47
CA ALA A 340 -16.80 14.99 -10.79
C ALA A 340 -15.36 15.44 -11.01
N PHE A 341 -14.56 15.29 -9.98
CA PHE A 341 -13.16 15.71 -9.99
C PHE A 341 -12.36 14.71 -9.17
N TRP A 342 -11.54 13.89 -9.87
CA TRP A 342 -10.68 12.92 -9.22
C TRP A 342 -9.22 13.21 -9.53
N TYR A 343 -8.35 13.03 -8.55
CA TYR A 343 -6.93 13.20 -8.77
C TYR A 343 -6.34 11.94 -9.42
N ARG A 344 -6.58 10.77 -8.83
CA ARG A 344 -6.17 9.45 -9.30
C ARG A 344 -7.26 8.41 -9.05
N THR A 345 -7.14 7.27 -9.71
CA THR A 345 -8.02 6.13 -9.49
C THR A 345 -7.23 4.84 -9.42
N TYR A 346 -7.73 3.90 -8.63
CA TYR A 346 -7.16 2.58 -8.44
C TYR A 346 -8.25 1.53 -8.46
N LYS A 347 -7.93 0.34 -8.98
CA LYS A 347 -8.74 -0.87 -8.82
C LYS A 347 -8.15 -1.63 -7.63
N ILE A 348 -8.99 -1.94 -6.66
CA ILE A 348 -8.61 -2.69 -5.46
C ILE A 348 -9.39 -4.01 -5.41
N PRO A 349 -8.81 -5.10 -4.89
CA PRO A 349 -9.45 -6.41 -4.88
C PRO A 349 -10.62 -6.50 -3.90
N SER A 350 -10.57 -5.81 -2.77
CA SER A 350 -11.66 -5.74 -1.78
C SER A 350 -11.51 -4.54 -0.86
N LEU A 351 -12.55 -4.25 -0.08
CA LEU A 351 -12.47 -3.40 1.11
C LEU A 351 -11.84 -4.20 2.26
N PHE A 352 -11.37 -3.49 3.30
CA PHE A 352 -10.87 -4.09 4.55
C PHE A 352 -9.78 -5.14 4.33
N PRO A 353 -8.58 -4.73 3.86
CA PRO A 353 -7.45 -5.65 3.64
C PRO A 353 -7.02 -6.39 4.91
N GLU A 354 -7.30 -5.82 6.09
CA GLU A 354 -7.01 -6.35 7.41
C GLU A 354 -8.03 -7.36 7.93
N PHE A 355 -9.09 -7.65 7.17
CA PHE A 355 -10.19 -8.46 7.65
C PHE A 355 -9.82 -9.95 7.73
N PHE A 356 -9.77 -10.49 8.95
CA PHE A 356 -9.49 -11.90 9.21
C PHE A 356 -10.19 -12.38 10.47
N SER A 357 -10.24 -13.70 10.65
CA SER A 357 -10.73 -14.33 11.88
C SER A 357 -9.74 -15.33 12.43
N VAL A 358 -9.80 -15.52 13.75
CA VAL A 358 -9.02 -16.52 14.47
C VAL A 358 -9.98 -17.33 15.32
N MET A 359 -9.93 -18.64 15.18
CA MET A 359 -10.68 -19.59 15.99
C MET A 359 -9.72 -20.53 16.67
N VAL A 360 -10.04 -20.96 17.88
CA VAL A 360 -9.33 -22.00 18.61
C VAL A 360 -10.27 -23.19 18.79
N ASP A 361 -9.77 -24.39 18.55
CA ASP A 361 -10.54 -25.60 18.70
C ASP A 361 -10.86 -25.88 20.16
N ASN A 362 -11.98 -26.57 20.42
CA ASN A 362 -12.43 -26.99 21.75
C ASN A 362 -12.60 -25.86 22.77
N TYR A 363 -12.94 -24.65 22.28
CA TYR A 363 -13.20 -23.51 23.15
C TYR A 363 -14.55 -23.65 23.86
N ASN A 364 -14.51 -23.50 25.17
CA ASN A 364 -15.69 -23.51 26.02
C ASN A 364 -15.66 -22.34 27.01
N THR A 365 -16.83 -22.00 27.54
CA THR A 365 -16.94 -21.06 28.66
C THR A 365 -17.56 -21.79 29.85
N ILE A 366 -16.79 -21.96 30.90
CA ILE A 366 -17.21 -22.64 32.14
C ILE A 366 -17.13 -21.61 33.26
N ASP A 367 -18.24 -21.38 33.95
CA ASP A 367 -18.38 -20.41 35.05
C ASP A 367 -17.89 -18.98 34.70
N GLY A 368 -17.98 -18.60 33.38
CA GLY A 368 -17.55 -17.30 32.86
C GLY A 368 -16.07 -17.22 32.48
N GLU A 369 -15.30 -18.30 32.66
CA GLU A 369 -13.91 -18.40 32.23
C GLU A 369 -13.81 -19.06 30.84
N SER A 370 -12.90 -18.56 30.02
CA SER A 370 -12.58 -19.13 28.70
C SER A 370 -11.60 -20.28 28.85
N ILE A 371 -12.04 -21.49 28.52
CA ILE A 371 -11.26 -22.72 28.68
C ILE A 371 -11.18 -23.46 27.34
N VAL A 372 -10.00 -24.00 27.06
CA VAL A 372 -9.74 -24.89 25.92
C VAL A 372 -9.21 -26.21 26.44
N GLU A 373 -9.89 -27.30 26.13
CA GLU A 373 -9.46 -28.66 26.47
C GLU A 373 -8.69 -29.27 25.32
N ILE A 374 -7.50 -29.78 25.57
CA ILE A 374 -6.64 -30.42 24.58
C ILE A 374 -6.17 -31.79 25.02
N ASN A 375 -5.95 -32.69 24.08
CA ASN A 375 -5.22 -33.93 24.28
C ASN A 375 -3.73 -33.74 23.96
N ASN A 376 -3.41 -33.67 22.66
CA ASN A 376 -2.03 -33.71 22.19
C ASN A 376 -1.61 -32.41 21.50
N GLU A 377 -2.53 -31.53 21.13
CA GLU A 377 -2.25 -30.30 20.41
C GLU A 377 -3.24 -29.18 20.73
N LEU A 378 -2.79 -27.95 20.65
CA LEU A 378 -3.60 -26.75 20.66
C LEU A 378 -3.61 -26.18 19.24
N ARG A 379 -4.79 -26.06 18.65
CA ARG A 379 -4.97 -25.68 17.25
C ARG A 379 -5.75 -24.38 17.13
N PHE A 380 -5.22 -23.48 16.28
CA PHE A 380 -5.90 -22.27 15.84
C PHE A 380 -6.13 -22.35 14.34
N THR A 381 -7.31 -21.96 13.89
CA THR A 381 -7.64 -21.73 12.50
C THR A 381 -7.69 -20.24 12.23
N ILE A 382 -6.81 -19.75 11.34
CA ILE A 382 -6.78 -18.37 10.88
C ILE A 382 -7.40 -18.34 9.49
N THR A 383 -8.41 -17.48 9.29
CA THR A 383 -9.05 -17.28 7.99
C THR A 383 -8.78 -15.87 7.50
N ASN A 384 -8.15 -15.74 6.36
CA ASN A 384 -8.05 -14.48 5.64
C ASN A 384 -9.39 -14.21 4.94
N ASN A 385 -10.15 -13.22 5.44
CA ASN A 385 -11.46 -12.85 4.88
C ASN A 385 -11.37 -11.69 3.88
N SER A 386 -10.15 -11.28 3.50
CA SER A 386 -9.90 -10.19 2.55
C SER A 386 -9.54 -10.70 1.17
N GLY A 387 -9.62 -9.82 0.17
CA GLY A 387 -9.15 -10.07 -1.19
C GLY A 387 -7.63 -9.92 -1.38
N TYR A 388 -6.88 -9.66 -0.31
CA TYR A 388 -5.44 -9.46 -0.34
C TYR A 388 -4.71 -10.69 0.19
N ARG A 389 -3.54 -10.99 -0.37
CA ARG A 389 -2.59 -11.94 0.20
C ARG A 389 -1.94 -11.30 1.41
N ASN A 390 -2.10 -11.89 2.60
CA ASN A 390 -1.61 -11.32 3.85
C ASN A 390 -0.58 -12.24 4.53
N LYS A 391 0.44 -11.62 5.09
CA LYS A 391 1.36 -12.25 6.03
C LYS A 391 0.95 -11.85 7.45
N TYR A 392 0.51 -12.85 8.22
CA TYR A 392 0.10 -12.65 9.62
C TYR A 392 1.28 -12.92 10.52
N LYS A 393 1.71 -11.91 11.28
CA LYS A 393 2.68 -12.05 12.37
C LYS A 393 1.94 -12.45 13.64
N TYR A 394 2.52 -13.36 14.40
CA TYR A 394 1.94 -13.77 15.68
C TYR A 394 2.99 -13.95 16.76
N ASN A 395 2.56 -13.71 18.00
CA ASN A 395 3.29 -14.01 19.23
C ASN A 395 2.41 -14.92 20.08
N PHE A 396 2.85 -16.16 20.26
CA PHE A 396 2.22 -17.16 21.11
C PHE A 396 3.02 -17.31 22.40
N SER A 397 2.36 -17.18 23.56
CA SER A 397 3.03 -17.18 24.85
C SER A 397 2.23 -17.97 25.89
N ASP A 398 2.92 -18.87 26.61
CA ASP A 398 2.46 -19.42 27.84
C ASP A 398 2.83 -18.45 28.97
N ILE A 399 1.82 -17.73 29.48
CA ILE A 399 2.00 -16.67 30.50
C ILE A 399 1.76 -17.19 31.92
N SER A 400 1.69 -18.50 32.11
CA SER A 400 1.52 -19.11 33.43
C SER A 400 2.76 -18.91 34.32
N THR A 401 2.53 -18.79 35.61
CA THR A 401 3.60 -18.60 36.62
C THR A 401 3.99 -19.92 37.33
N ASN A 402 3.85 -21.04 36.63
CA ASN A 402 4.05 -22.36 37.22
C ASN A 402 5.53 -22.70 37.48
N LEU A 403 5.82 -23.21 38.66
CA LEU A 403 7.17 -23.64 39.06
C LEU A 403 7.64 -24.92 38.33
N SER A 404 6.74 -25.67 37.73
CA SER A 404 7.00 -26.93 36.99
C SER A 404 7.38 -26.75 35.52
N GLY A 405 7.49 -25.54 35.07
CA GLY A 405 7.80 -25.20 33.65
C GLY A 405 6.56 -24.75 32.86
N LEU A 406 6.79 -24.33 31.61
CA LEU A 406 5.75 -23.91 30.68
C LEU A 406 5.13 -25.12 29.98
N LEU A 407 3.81 -25.18 29.90
CA LEU A 407 3.11 -26.20 29.12
C LEU A 407 3.38 -26.09 27.63
N PHE A 408 3.61 -24.87 27.13
CA PHE A 408 4.00 -24.62 25.77
C PHE A 408 5.23 -23.72 25.67
N ASP A 409 6.06 -23.97 24.69
CA ASP A 409 7.14 -23.04 24.37
C ASP A 409 6.59 -21.76 23.72
N ASN A 410 7.15 -20.63 24.14
CA ASN A 410 6.82 -19.34 23.53
C ASN A 410 7.36 -19.29 22.10
N GLN A 411 6.56 -18.77 21.17
CA GLN A 411 6.90 -18.72 19.76
C GLN A 411 6.47 -17.39 19.14
N GLU A 412 7.40 -16.76 18.42
CA GLU A 412 7.14 -15.64 17.55
C GLU A 412 7.43 -16.08 16.11
N SER A 413 6.45 -15.90 15.21
CA SER A 413 6.57 -16.33 13.83
C SER A 413 5.52 -15.66 12.95
N SER A 414 5.41 -16.12 11.70
CA SER A 414 4.41 -15.63 10.76
C SER A 414 3.89 -16.72 9.84
N VAL A 415 2.69 -16.50 9.28
CA VAL A 415 2.07 -17.36 8.28
C VAL A 415 1.51 -16.50 7.15
N ILE A 416 1.71 -16.94 5.89
CA ILE A 416 1.14 -16.28 4.70
C ILE A 416 -0.14 -17.02 4.35
N ILE A 417 -1.23 -16.25 4.13
CA ILE A 417 -2.53 -16.81 3.77
C ILE A 417 -3.05 -16.07 2.54
N GLU A 418 -3.35 -16.82 1.49
CA GLU A 418 -3.93 -16.32 0.25
C GLU A 418 -5.35 -15.75 0.48
N PRO A 419 -5.86 -14.90 -0.44
CA PRO A 419 -7.21 -14.36 -0.33
C PRO A 419 -8.28 -15.43 -0.11
N TYR A 420 -9.11 -15.23 0.92
CA TYR A 420 -10.24 -16.11 1.27
C TYR A 420 -9.84 -17.55 1.64
N GLN A 421 -8.57 -17.79 1.98
CA GLN A 421 -8.06 -19.08 2.42
C GLN A 421 -7.85 -19.13 3.94
N THR A 422 -7.60 -20.34 4.44
CA THR A 422 -7.32 -20.62 5.85
C THR A 422 -5.94 -21.22 6.04
N ALA A 423 -5.38 -21.04 7.22
CA ALA A 423 -4.20 -21.75 7.69
C ALA A 423 -4.40 -22.17 9.15
N GLU A 424 -3.72 -23.24 9.53
CA GLU A 424 -3.72 -23.73 10.91
C GLU A 424 -2.39 -23.43 11.59
N LEU A 425 -2.45 -22.96 12.85
CA LEU A 425 -1.31 -22.90 13.74
C LEU A 425 -1.49 -23.99 14.79
N ILE A 426 -0.52 -24.89 14.90
CA ILE A 426 -0.57 -26.04 15.80
C ILE A 426 0.59 -25.96 16.77
N PHE A 427 0.27 -26.03 18.08
CA PHE A 427 1.23 -26.01 19.15
C PHE A 427 1.11 -27.30 19.97
N TYR A 428 2.24 -27.92 20.27
CA TYR A 428 2.29 -29.17 21.02
C TYR A 428 2.69 -28.89 22.46
N PRO A 429 1.95 -29.47 23.46
CA PRO A 429 2.27 -29.29 24.85
C PRO A 429 3.52 -30.07 25.23
N ASN A 430 4.33 -29.48 26.11
CA ASN A 430 5.47 -30.14 26.73
C ASN A 430 5.03 -31.27 27.66
N ASP A 431 5.90 -32.26 27.83
CA ASP A 431 5.67 -33.36 28.80
C ASP A 431 6.11 -32.92 30.20
N ILE A 432 5.22 -32.21 30.88
CA ILE A 432 5.41 -31.71 32.22
C ILE A 432 4.26 -32.15 33.12
N SER A 433 4.48 -32.14 34.43
CA SER A 433 3.47 -32.56 35.43
C SER A 433 2.30 -31.57 35.57
N ASN A 434 2.40 -30.39 34.99
CA ASN A 434 1.34 -29.38 35.02
C ASN A 434 0.48 -29.46 33.74
N ASN A 435 -0.79 -29.74 33.92
CA ASN A 435 -1.75 -29.88 32.83
C ASN A 435 -2.58 -28.61 32.55
N VAL A 436 -2.36 -27.53 33.29
CA VAL A 436 -3.14 -26.29 33.17
C VAL A 436 -2.22 -25.12 32.93
N SER A 437 -2.50 -24.33 31.89
CA SER A 437 -1.72 -23.13 31.57
C SER A 437 -2.61 -22.01 31.05
N THR A 438 -2.14 -20.78 31.20
CA THR A 438 -2.77 -19.61 30.57
C THR A 438 -2.00 -19.21 29.32
N ILE A 439 -2.68 -19.23 28.20
CA ILE A 439 -2.11 -18.92 26.89
C ILE A 439 -2.55 -17.54 26.43
N SER A 440 -1.62 -16.82 25.84
CA SER A 440 -1.85 -15.56 25.11
C SER A 440 -1.40 -15.72 23.67
N LEU A 441 -2.28 -15.40 22.72
CA LEU A 441 -1.97 -15.27 21.30
C LEU A 441 -2.28 -13.83 20.87
N SER A 442 -1.26 -13.14 20.35
CA SER A 442 -1.40 -11.85 19.64
C SER A 442 -1.12 -12.10 18.17
N ILE A 443 -2.00 -11.67 17.26
CA ILE A 443 -1.86 -11.91 15.82
C ILE A 443 -2.43 -10.75 15.01
N TYR A 444 -1.68 -10.32 13.98
CA TYR A 444 -2.04 -9.20 13.12
C TYR A 444 -1.45 -9.35 11.71
N PRO A 445 -2.10 -8.77 10.67
CA PRO A 445 -1.51 -8.67 9.35
C PRO A 445 -0.32 -7.70 9.35
N GLU A 446 0.81 -8.06 8.73
CA GLU A 446 2.11 -7.35 8.78
C GLU A 446 2.00 -5.84 8.47
N TYR A 447 1.13 -5.44 7.55
CA TYR A 447 0.96 -4.04 7.14
C TYR A 447 -0.25 -3.34 7.79
N HIS A 448 -0.92 -4.00 8.75
CA HIS A 448 -2.13 -3.52 9.42
C HIS A 448 -2.09 -3.87 10.92
N GLU A 449 -1.04 -3.43 11.61
CA GLU A 449 -0.82 -3.74 13.03
C GLU A 449 -1.97 -3.27 13.93
N TYR A 450 -2.67 -2.20 13.53
CA TYR A 450 -3.85 -1.70 14.22
C TYR A 450 -5.00 -2.71 14.30
N ALA A 451 -5.03 -3.72 13.42
CA ALA A 451 -6.03 -4.79 13.41
C ALA A 451 -5.65 -5.99 14.30
N ASN A 452 -4.71 -5.80 15.23
CA ASN A 452 -4.24 -6.84 16.13
C ASN A 452 -5.39 -7.49 16.92
N LYS A 453 -5.41 -8.83 16.94
CA LYS A 453 -6.30 -9.64 17.75
C LYS A 453 -5.53 -10.30 18.88
N ASN A 454 -6.03 -10.11 20.11
CA ASN A 454 -5.45 -10.70 21.31
C ASN A 454 -6.44 -11.69 21.89
N LEU A 455 -6.02 -12.95 22.03
CA LEU A 455 -6.77 -14.00 22.70
C LEU A 455 -6.03 -14.41 23.96
N THR A 456 -6.77 -14.55 25.06
CA THR A 456 -6.23 -15.08 26.32
C THR A 456 -7.24 -16.05 26.91
N PHE A 457 -6.80 -17.26 27.22
CA PHE A 457 -7.64 -18.30 27.76
C PHE A 457 -6.82 -19.33 28.52
N THR A 458 -7.49 -20.15 29.32
CA THR A 458 -6.89 -21.27 30.05
C THR A 458 -6.91 -22.51 29.17
N VAL A 459 -5.80 -23.23 29.08
CA VAL A 459 -5.70 -24.53 28.44
C VAL A 459 -5.62 -25.61 29.53
N ASN A 460 -6.45 -26.63 29.41
CA ASN A 460 -6.41 -27.84 30.22
C ASN A 460 -5.96 -29.01 29.34
N LYS A 461 -4.78 -29.57 29.57
CA LYS A 461 -4.33 -30.80 28.94
C LYS A 461 -5.06 -31.97 29.62
N ILE A 462 -5.96 -32.58 28.88
CA ILE A 462 -6.65 -33.77 29.37
C ILE A 462 -5.67 -34.94 29.27
N SER A 463 -5.44 -35.62 30.37
CA SER A 463 -4.68 -36.87 30.33
C SER A 463 -5.50 -37.89 29.54
N SER A 464 -4.92 -38.51 28.52
CA SER A 464 -5.58 -39.62 27.84
C SER A 464 -5.98 -40.65 28.89
N LEU A 465 -7.28 -40.95 28.99
CA LEU A 465 -7.77 -41.99 29.86
C LEU A 465 -7.20 -43.34 29.37
N LEU A 466 -6.55 -44.09 30.27
CA LEU A 466 -6.05 -45.42 29.90
C LEU A 466 -7.21 -46.27 29.37
N GLY A 467 -7.21 -46.60 28.09
CA GLY A 467 -8.26 -47.35 27.43
C GLY A 467 -9.21 -46.51 26.55
N ASP A 468 -9.09 -45.19 26.53
CA ASP A 468 -9.71 -44.31 25.57
C ASP A 468 -8.82 -44.26 24.30
N LEU A 469 -9.13 -45.16 23.35
CA LEU A 469 -8.30 -45.36 22.16
C LEU A 469 -8.76 -44.54 20.94
N ASN A 470 -9.96 -43.98 21.03
CA ASN A 470 -10.47 -43.05 20.04
C ASN A 470 -10.36 -41.58 20.47
N GLU A 471 -9.84 -41.33 21.69
CA GLU A 471 -9.59 -40.02 22.30
C GLU A 471 -10.86 -39.14 22.40
N ASP A 472 -12.05 -39.79 22.58
CA ASP A 472 -13.30 -39.04 22.74
C ASP A 472 -13.63 -38.66 24.18
N GLY A 473 -12.73 -38.99 25.14
CA GLY A 473 -12.88 -38.73 26.57
C GLY A 473 -13.75 -39.75 27.31
N LEU A 474 -14.21 -40.81 26.64
CA LEU A 474 -15.06 -41.85 27.23
C LEU A 474 -14.47 -43.23 26.96
N ILE A 475 -14.28 -44.02 28.02
CA ILE A 475 -13.90 -45.43 27.87
C ILE A 475 -15.16 -46.24 27.65
N ASN A 476 -15.38 -46.72 26.43
CA ASN A 476 -16.62 -47.43 26.04
C ASN A 476 -16.39 -48.52 24.98
N VAL A 477 -17.49 -49.09 24.41
CA VAL A 477 -17.41 -50.17 23.44
C VAL A 477 -16.74 -49.75 22.12
N VAL A 478 -16.68 -48.46 21.80
CA VAL A 478 -16.01 -47.95 20.59
C VAL A 478 -14.50 -48.14 20.71
N ASP A 479 -13.93 -47.96 21.89
CA ASP A 479 -12.52 -48.22 22.15
C ASP A 479 -12.16 -49.68 22.05
N VAL A 480 -13.08 -50.56 22.49
CA VAL A 480 -12.91 -52.00 22.30
C VAL A 480 -12.84 -52.35 20.83
N ILE A 481 -13.69 -51.74 19.98
CA ILE A 481 -13.67 -51.94 18.52
C ILE A 481 -12.35 -51.42 17.94
N SER A 482 -11.88 -50.28 18.39
CA SER A 482 -10.59 -49.70 17.98
C SER A 482 -9.42 -50.60 18.32
N LEU A 483 -9.39 -51.16 19.55
CA LEU A 483 -8.36 -52.09 19.99
C LEU A 483 -8.41 -53.43 19.23
N VAL A 484 -9.61 -53.94 18.96
CA VAL A 484 -9.78 -55.14 18.12
C VAL A 484 -9.20 -54.95 16.72
N ASN A 485 -9.44 -53.80 16.11
CA ASN A 485 -8.88 -53.45 14.79
C ASN A 485 -7.34 -53.36 14.80
N ILE A 486 -6.76 -52.87 15.86
CA ILE A 486 -5.31 -52.83 16.07
C ILE A 486 -4.76 -54.25 16.18
N VAL A 487 -5.35 -55.09 17.07
CA VAL A 487 -4.92 -56.45 17.29
C VAL A 487 -5.07 -57.34 16.06
N LEU A 488 -6.06 -57.05 15.20
CA LEU A 488 -6.26 -57.72 13.89
C LEU A 488 -5.33 -57.18 12.79
N GLY A 489 -4.53 -56.16 13.08
CA GLY A 489 -3.62 -55.54 12.09
C GLY A 489 -4.33 -54.73 11.02
N ILE A 490 -5.59 -54.31 11.25
CA ILE A 490 -6.35 -53.46 10.35
C ILE A 490 -5.90 -52.02 10.48
N ASN A 491 -5.63 -51.56 11.69
CA ASN A 491 -5.06 -50.27 12.02
C ASN A 491 -3.62 -50.43 12.58
N GLY A 492 -2.77 -49.42 12.45
CA GLY A 492 -1.42 -49.40 13.04
C GLY A 492 -1.49 -49.44 14.60
N ASN A 493 -0.44 -49.93 15.22
CA ASN A 493 -0.30 -49.87 16.70
C ASN A 493 -0.33 -48.40 17.17
N LEU A 494 -1.18 -48.10 18.17
CA LEU A 494 -1.18 -46.85 18.91
C LEU A 494 -0.31 -47.04 20.18
N GLU A 495 0.40 -46.02 20.60
CA GLU A 495 1.27 -46.05 21.79
C GLU A 495 0.53 -46.50 23.07
N ASN A 496 -0.78 -46.22 23.15
CA ASN A 496 -1.64 -46.53 24.31
C ASN A 496 -2.46 -47.84 24.18
N SER A 497 -2.13 -48.71 23.22
CA SER A 497 -2.89 -49.96 22.98
C SER A 497 -2.44 -51.16 23.82
N ASP A 498 -1.25 -51.12 24.45
CA ASP A 498 -0.79 -52.08 25.46
C ASP A 498 -1.29 -51.63 26.85
N LEU A 499 -2.50 -52.07 27.19
CA LEU A 499 -3.20 -51.60 28.39
C LEU A 499 -2.75 -52.35 29.65
N ASN A 500 -2.17 -53.53 29.51
CA ASN A 500 -1.68 -54.34 30.59
C ASN A 500 -0.16 -54.16 30.86
N ASN A 501 0.53 -53.36 30.02
CA ASN A 501 1.97 -53.06 30.09
C ASN A 501 2.88 -54.30 29.97
N ASP A 502 2.46 -55.29 29.13
CA ASP A 502 3.30 -56.48 28.88
C ASP A 502 4.20 -56.34 27.63
N ASN A 503 4.25 -55.17 27.01
CA ASN A 503 4.93 -54.78 25.76
C ASN A 503 4.38 -55.49 24.51
N GLN A 504 3.14 -55.98 24.53
CA GLN A 504 2.47 -56.59 23.38
C GLN A 504 1.00 -56.17 23.31
N THR A 505 0.61 -55.50 22.25
CA THR A 505 -0.81 -55.23 21.99
C THR A 505 -1.48 -56.49 21.45
N ASN A 506 -2.33 -57.16 22.23
CA ASN A 506 -2.93 -58.43 21.89
C ASN A 506 -4.31 -58.62 22.55
N ILE A 507 -4.87 -59.81 22.50
CA ILE A 507 -6.22 -60.10 23.04
C ILE A 507 -6.33 -59.88 24.56
N LEU A 508 -5.20 -59.88 25.31
CA LEU A 508 -5.25 -59.63 26.75
C LEU A 508 -5.59 -58.19 27.06
N ASP A 509 -5.16 -57.24 26.22
CA ASP A 509 -5.51 -55.84 26.33
C ASP A 509 -6.99 -55.61 26.05
N ILE A 510 -7.56 -56.31 25.09
CA ILE A 510 -9.02 -56.28 24.84
C ILE A 510 -9.76 -56.75 26.11
N VAL A 511 -9.34 -57.88 26.72
CA VAL A 511 -9.93 -58.37 27.97
C VAL A 511 -9.78 -57.36 29.10
N PHE A 512 -8.64 -56.74 29.18
CA PHE A 512 -8.36 -55.68 30.19
C PHE A 512 -9.31 -54.51 30.01
N LEU A 513 -9.44 -53.98 28.79
CA LEU A 513 -10.31 -52.85 28.47
C LEU A 513 -11.79 -53.17 28.75
N VAL A 514 -12.26 -54.34 28.35
CA VAL A 514 -13.63 -54.80 28.65
C VAL A 514 -13.85 -54.88 30.16
N SER A 515 -12.86 -55.36 30.92
CA SER A 515 -12.95 -55.42 32.39
C SER A 515 -13.01 -54.01 33.00
N LEU A 516 -12.30 -53.05 32.43
CA LEU A 516 -12.30 -51.67 32.85
C LEU A 516 -13.67 -51.00 32.62
N ILE A 517 -14.30 -51.26 31.46
CA ILE A 517 -15.65 -50.77 31.11
C ILE A 517 -16.74 -51.39 32.01
N LEU A 518 -16.61 -52.68 32.38
CA LEU A 518 -17.62 -53.35 33.17
C LEU A 518 -17.53 -53.03 34.69
N ASN A 519 -16.40 -52.47 35.14
CA ASN A 519 -16.14 -52.10 36.55
C ASN A 519 -16.29 -50.60 36.84
N ASN A 520 -16.48 -49.79 35.80
CA ASN A 520 -16.90 -48.39 35.85
C ASN A 520 -18.42 -48.28 35.65
#